data_3e5b971560490d4e32f745d520d9e058
#
_entry.id   3e5b971560490d4e32f745d520d9e058
#
_cell.length_a   1.000
_cell.length_b   1.000
_cell.length_c   1.000
_cell.angle_alpha   90.00
_cell.angle_beta   90.00
_cell.angle_gamma   90.00
#
_symmetry.space_group_name_H-M   'P 1'
#
loop_
_entity.id
_entity.type
_entity.pdbx_description
1 polymer ?
#
loop_
_entity_poly.entity_id
_entity_poly.type
_entity_poly.pdbx_seq_one_letter_code
_entity_poly.pdbx_strand_id
1 'polypeptide(L)'
;MAHSATVGTLNSTSARINAWTAYLTVGIGALVMLTPFYFLFVFATQSRQDLFSLPPPLFFGNDLAANLQILTDRIPFLRNLGWSLYVAVASTLLTLLFCSMGGAAFALYEFRFKKHLFALVMATMLLPSFMTIIPNFMVMDALGWIDQPRALYVPGAAGAFGIFLMRQSVIAAIPRELVEAARMDGCGEFAIYWRIVLPLLKPALGTLGLATFIASWNNFIGPLVVMRSPDMYTLPLALRSLQSPVDTEWGALMAGTAIATLPLLVLFALASRQLIAGLTAGAVK
;
A
#
# COMPACT_ATOMS: atom_id res chain seq x y z
N MET A 1 1.42 -50.04 44.17
CA MET A 1 2.66 -50.15 43.36
C MET A 1 2.73 -48.95 42.46
N ALA A 2 3.70 -48.10 42.70
CA ALA A 2 3.90 -46.81 42.08
C ALA A 2 4.46 -46.98 40.68
N HIS A 3 3.89 -46.25 39.70
CA HIS A 3 4.58 -45.89 38.46
C HIS A 3 4.65 -44.40 38.40
N SER A 4 5.72 -43.84 38.93
CA SER A 4 6.13 -42.46 38.72
C SER A 4 6.64 -42.32 37.29
N ALA A 5 5.87 -41.70 36.45
CA ALA A 5 6.31 -41.25 35.14
C ALA A 5 7.28 -40.08 35.34
N THR A 6 8.55 -40.30 35.15
CA THR A 6 9.61 -39.30 34.95
C THR A 6 9.33 -38.57 33.64
N VAL A 7 8.60 -37.44 33.70
CA VAL A 7 8.51 -36.49 32.58
C VAL A 7 9.84 -35.73 32.55
N GLY A 8 10.63 -36.08 31.55
CA GLY A 8 11.97 -35.58 31.35
C GLY A 8 12.08 -34.07 31.18
N THR A 9 12.96 -33.49 31.96
CA THR A 9 13.48 -32.11 31.90
C THR A 9 14.37 -31.85 30.67
N LEU A 10 14.10 -32.50 29.52
CA LEU A 10 14.96 -32.47 28.32
C LEU A 10 14.58 -31.43 27.30
N ASN A 11 13.86 -30.37 27.62
CA ASN A 11 13.44 -29.41 26.56
C ASN A 11 13.73 -27.94 26.80
N SER A 12 14.34 -27.51 27.90
CA SER A 12 14.59 -26.08 28.09
C SER A 12 15.77 -25.55 27.27
N THR A 13 16.82 -26.37 27.14
CA THR A 13 18.05 -25.96 26.42
C THR A 13 17.90 -26.05 24.92
N SER A 14 17.27 -27.11 24.39
CA SER A 14 16.98 -27.25 22.95
C SER A 14 15.96 -26.21 22.48
N ALA A 15 14.93 -25.91 23.26
CA ALA A 15 13.97 -24.84 22.96
C ALA A 15 14.63 -23.44 22.97
N ARG A 16 15.57 -23.18 23.87
CA ARG A 16 16.36 -21.94 23.90
C ARG A 16 17.32 -21.83 22.71
N ILE A 17 18.03 -22.89 22.35
CA ILE A 17 18.94 -22.94 21.21
C ILE A 17 18.12 -22.69 19.91
N ASN A 18 16.95 -23.32 19.76
CA ASN A 18 16.07 -23.11 18.62
C ASN A 18 15.53 -21.67 18.56
N ALA A 19 15.27 -21.06 19.71
CA ALA A 19 14.85 -19.63 19.74
C ALA A 19 15.99 -18.70 19.32
N TRP A 20 17.21 -18.90 19.80
CA TRP A 20 18.38 -18.11 19.44
C TRP A 20 18.74 -18.26 17.97
N THR A 21 18.68 -19.46 17.39
CA THR A 21 18.89 -19.68 15.95
C THR A 21 17.81 -19.00 15.13
N ALA A 22 16.55 -19.06 15.55
CA ALA A 22 15.45 -18.35 14.89
C ALA A 22 15.67 -16.82 14.92
N TYR A 23 16.00 -16.23 16.07
CA TYR A 23 16.31 -14.80 16.17
C TYR A 23 17.50 -14.39 15.31
N LEU A 24 18.57 -15.21 15.29
CA LEU A 24 19.75 -14.96 14.46
C LEU A 24 19.39 -14.99 12.97
N THR A 25 18.64 -16.00 12.52
CA THR A 25 18.22 -16.13 11.13
C THR A 25 17.32 -14.96 10.71
N VAL A 26 16.35 -14.61 11.56
CA VAL A 26 15.47 -13.45 11.29
C VAL A 26 16.27 -12.15 11.31
N GLY A 27 17.21 -11.99 12.25
CA GLY A 27 18.09 -10.82 12.33
C GLY A 27 18.98 -10.64 11.09
N ILE A 28 19.62 -11.72 10.63
CA ILE A 28 20.41 -11.70 9.40
C ILE A 28 19.51 -11.39 8.19
N GLY A 29 18.34 -12.03 8.09
CA GLY A 29 17.38 -11.74 7.03
C GLY A 29 16.95 -10.27 7.02
N ALA A 30 16.67 -9.69 8.19
CA ALA A 30 16.33 -8.28 8.34
C ALA A 30 17.48 -7.36 7.90
N LEU A 31 18.72 -7.65 8.29
CA LEU A 31 19.90 -6.88 7.87
C LEU A 31 20.08 -6.91 6.34
N VAL A 32 19.95 -8.09 5.73
CA VAL A 32 20.03 -8.24 4.28
C VAL A 32 18.94 -7.41 3.59
N MET A 33 17.70 -7.44 4.10
CA MET A 33 16.58 -6.67 3.55
C MET A 33 16.72 -5.16 3.76
N LEU A 34 17.41 -4.71 4.82
CA LEU A 34 17.67 -3.29 5.09
C LEU A 34 18.87 -2.74 4.30
N THR A 35 19.75 -3.60 3.83
CA THR A 35 20.97 -3.20 3.07
C THR A 35 20.66 -2.30 1.87
N PRO A 36 19.68 -2.58 0.98
CA PRO A 36 19.37 -1.70 -0.14
C PRO A 36 18.92 -0.30 0.30
N PHE A 37 18.16 -0.22 1.39
CA PHE A 37 17.72 1.07 1.95
C PHE A 37 18.89 1.85 2.54
N TYR A 38 19.82 1.18 3.24
CA TYR A 38 21.03 1.81 3.72
C TYR A 38 21.82 2.43 2.57
N PHE A 39 22.07 1.67 1.50
CA PHE A 39 22.78 2.16 0.33
C PHE A 39 22.03 3.27 -0.40
N LEU A 40 20.70 3.25 -0.43
CA LEU A 40 19.91 4.35 -0.98
C LEU A 40 20.21 5.67 -0.26
N PHE A 41 20.25 5.66 1.07
CA PHE A 41 20.57 6.87 1.86
C PHE A 41 22.05 7.26 1.73
N VAL A 42 22.98 6.30 1.69
CA VAL A 42 24.41 6.58 1.44
C VAL A 42 24.57 7.24 0.08
N PHE A 43 24.01 6.66 -0.97
CA PHE A 43 24.13 7.14 -2.34
C PHE A 43 23.47 8.51 -2.56
N ALA A 44 22.42 8.82 -1.81
CA ALA A 44 21.81 10.15 -1.80
C ALA A 44 22.78 11.27 -1.38
N THR A 45 23.85 10.92 -0.67
CA THR A 45 24.87 11.86 -0.16
C THR A 45 26.16 11.90 -0.97
N GLN A 46 26.24 11.12 -2.05
CA GLN A 46 27.45 10.99 -2.87
C GLN A 46 27.41 11.88 -4.11
N SER A 47 28.61 12.24 -4.60
CA SER A 47 28.76 12.84 -5.92
C SER A 47 28.51 11.80 -7.02
N ARG A 48 28.25 12.27 -8.25
CA ARG A 48 28.14 11.36 -9.41
C ARG A 48 29.41 10.50 -9.63
N GLN A 49 30.59 11.05 -9.37
CA GLN A 49 31.85 10.32 -9.55
C GLN A 49 32.01 9.22 -8.51
N ASP A 50 31.67 9.52 -7.25
CA ASP A 50 31.78 8.57 -6.14
C ASP A 50 30.78 7.43 -6.27
N LEU A 51 29.58 7.69 -6.77
CA LEU A 51 28.56 6.66 -7.00
C LEU A 51 29.03 5.51 -7.89
N PHE A 52 29.91 5.80 -8.85
CA PHE A 52 30.45 4.81 -9.80
C PHE A 52 31.90 4.44 -9.50
N SER A 53 32.42 4.82 -8.33
CA SER A 53 33.76 4.42 -7.90
C SER A 53 33.83 2.93 -7.54
N LEU A 54 35.02 2.35 -7.64
CA LEU A 54 35.29 0.97 -7.23
C LEU A 54 36.42 0.99 -6.19
N PRO A 55 36.17 0.51 -4.96
CA PRO A 55 34.92 -0.07 -4.43
C PRO A 55 33.82 0.99 -4.25
N PRO A 56 32.53 0.58 -4.25
CA PRO A 56 31.42 1.51 -4.03
C PRO A 56 31.48 2.14 -2.63
N PRO A 57 31.01 3.39 -2.45
CA PRO A 57 31.06 4.07 -1.17
C PRO A 57 30.16 3.37 -0.15
N LEU A 58 30.76 3.05 1.01
CA LEU A 58 30.07 2.39 2.12
C LEU A 58 29.54 3.38 3.19
N PHE A 59 30.01 4.62 3.19
CA PHE A 59 29.69 5.63 4.19
C PHE A 59 29.10 6.87 3.54
N PHE A 60 28.41 7.68 4.34
CA PHE A 60 27.80 8.94 3.88
C PHE A 60 28.87 9.90 3.34
N GLY A 61 28.55 10.56 2.23
CA GLY A 61 29.30 11.65 1.63
C GLY A 61 28.79 13.02 2.08
N ASN A 62 29.26 14.08 1.38
CA ASN A 62 28.93 15.46 1.73
C ASN A 62 28.06 16.19 0.71
N ASP A 63 27.64 15.50 -0.38
CA ASP A 63 26.96 16.12 -1.52
C ASP A 63 25.41 16.12 -1.42
N LEU A 64 24.84 15.78 -0.26
CA LEU A 64 23.38 15.76 -0.08
C LEU A 64 22.74 17.12 -0.43
N ALA A 65 23.34 18.23 0.02
CA ALA A 65 22.79 19.55 -0.24
C ALA A 65 22.84 19.91 -1.74
N ALA A 66 23.93 19.59 -2.42
CA ALA A 66 24.08 19.77 -3.87
C ALA A 66 23.08 18.90 -4.65
N ASN A 67 22.90 17.64 -4.25
CA ASN A 67 21.95 16.73 -4.86
C ASN A 67 20.51 17.19 -4.69
N LEU A 68 20.15 17.73 -3.52
CA LEU A 68 18.83 18.30 -3.26
C LEU A 68 18.59 19.58 -4.05
N GLN A 69 19.61 20.42 -4.21
CA GLN A 69 19.52 21.62 -5.06
C GLN A 69 19.27 21.22 -6.51
N ILE A 70 20.09 20.31 -7.07
CA ILE A 70 19.89 19.78 -8.44
C ILE A 70 18.48 19.20 -8.60
N LEU A 71 18.00 18.43 -7.61
CA LEU A 71 16.65 17.86 -7.61
C LEU A 71 15.58 18.93 -7.76
N THR A 72 15.65 19.98 -6.96
CA THR A 72 14.66 21.08 -6.95
C THR A 72 14.77 22.00 -8.17
N ASP A 73 15.97 22.13 -8.75
CA ASP A 73 16.19 22.91 -9.97
C ASP A 73 15.68 22.17 -11.23
N ARG A 74 15.75 20.83 -11.24
CA ARG A 74 15.36 20.01 -12.38
C ARG A 74 13.89 19.66 -12.44
N ILE A 75 13.22 19.49 -11.28
CA ILE A 75 11.80 19.14 -11.19
C ILE A 75 11.12 19.94 -10.07
N PRO A 76 9.82 20.23 -10.16
CA PRO A 76 9.04 20.87 -9.09
C PRO A 76 8.77 19.84 -7.95
N PHE A 77 9.85 19.39 -7.30
CA PHE A 77 9.88 18.24 -6.39
C PHE A 77 8.81 18.29 -5.29
N LEU A 78 8.71 19.41 -4.57
CA LEU A 78 7.73 19.56 -3.47
C LEU A 78 6.29 19.50 -3.98
N ARG A 79 6.03 20.02 -5.18
CA ARG A 79 4.73 19.97 -5.82
C ARG A 79 4.38 18.53 -6.25
N ASN A 80 5.33 17.82 -6.84
CA ASN A 80 5.17 16.42 -7.23
C ASN A 80 4.98 15.50 -6.01
N LEU A 81 5.69 15.76 -4.90
CA LEU A 81 5.50 15.09 -3.62
C LEU A 81 4.08 15.34 -3.10
N GLY A 82 3.61 16.59 -3.14
CA GLY A 82 2.25 16.98 -2.76
C GLY A 82 1.19 16.27 -3.60
N TRP A 83 1.38 16.19 -4.92
CA TRP A 83 0.46 15.46 -5.81
C TRP A 83 0.44 13.96 -5.51
N SER A 84 1.59 13.33 -5.26
CA SER A 84 1.64 11.92 -4.86
C SER A 84 0.88 11.68 -3.58
N LEU A 85 1.07 12.52 -2.56
CA LEU A 85 0.38 12.40 -1.29
C LEU A 85 -1.14 12.59 -1.46
N TYR A 86 -1.54 13.63 -2.20
CA TYR A 86 -2.95 13.89 -2.49
C TYR A 86 -3.63 12.71 -3.20
N VAL A 87 -3.01 12.20 -4.28
CA VAL A 87 -3.55 11.07 -5.05
C VAL A 87 -3.61 9.80 -4.20
N ALA A 88 -2.57 9.51 -3.42
CA ALA A 88 -2.54 8.32 -2.56
C ALA A 88 -3.62 8.38 -1.46
N VAL A 89 -3.77 9.54 -0.81
CA VAL A 89 -4.81 9.75 0.20
C VAL A 89 -6.21 9.69 -0.41
N ALA A 90 -6.45 10.39 -1.53
CA ALA A 90 -7.74 10.40 -2.21
C ALA A 90 -8.13 9.00 -2.71
N SER A 91 -7.19 8.28 -3.33
CA SER A 91 -7.39 6.87 -3.73
C SER A 91 -7.78 6.01 -2.55
N THR A 92 -7.05 6.14 -1.44
CA THR A 92 -7.30 5.34 -0.24
C THR A 92 -8.69 5.63 0.35
N LEU A 93 -9.03 6.90 0.55
CA LEU A 93 -10.31 7.28 1.14
C LEU A 93 -11.49 6.82 0.28
N LEU A 94 -11.43 7.04 -1.04
CA LEU A 94 -12.48 6.60 -1.95
C LEU A 94 -12.58 5.08 -2.02
N THR A 95 -11.45 4.37 -2.06
CA THR A 95 -11.45 2.90 -2.05
C THR A 95 -12.03 2.36 -0.74
N LEU A 96 -11.66 2.91 0.41
CA LEU A 96 -12.23 2.50 1.69
C LEU A 96 -13.74 2.73 1.72
N LEU A 97 -14.21 3.87 1.25
CA LEU A 97 -15.62 4.21 1.21
C LEU A 97 -16.40 3.25 0.30
N PHE A 98 -16.05 3.20 -0.98
CA PHE A 98 -16.83 2.44 -1.97
C PHE A 98 -16.68 0.93 -1.81
N CYS A 99 -15.50 0.43 -1.47
CA CYS A 99 -15.30 -1.00 -1.27
C CYS A 99 -15.96 -1.50 0.02
N SER A 100 -15.97 -0.71 1.12
CA SER A 100 -16.68 -1.12 2.34
C SER A 100 -18.20 -1.08 2.16
N MET A 101 -18.73 -0.06 1.48
CA MET A 101 -20.14 -0.01 1.12
C MET A 101 -20.54 -1.16 0.19
N GLY A 102 -19.78 -1.41 -0.87
CA GLY A 102 -20.02 -2.51 -1.80
C GLY A 102 -19.90 -3.88 -1.12
N GLY A 103 -18.87 -4.07 -0.30
CA GLY A 103 -18.66 -5.28 0.49
C GLY A 103 -19.82 -5.55 1.46
N ALA A 104 -20.26 -4.52 2.20
CA ALA A 104 -21.41 -4.61 3.09
C ALA A 104 -22.70 -4.91 2.32
N ALA A 105 -22.91 -4.26 1.18
CA ALA A 105 -24.07 -4.51 0.32
C ALA A 105 -24.14 -5.98 -0.13
N PHE A 106 -23.03 -6.52 -0.63
CA PHE A 106 -22.96 -7.92 -1.04
C PHE A 106 -22.95 -8.93 0.13
N ALA A 107 -22.71 -8.52 1.36
CA ALA A 107 -22.74 -9.39 2.52
C ALA A 107 -24.13 -9.43 3.18
N LEU A 108 -24.70 -8.27 3.48
CA LEU A 108 -25.84 -8.10 4.39
C LEU A 108 -27.19 -8.06 3.68
N TYR A 109 -27.23 -7.62 2.42
CA TYR A 109 -28.50 -7.40 1.71
C TYR A 109 -28.79 -8.51 0.72
N GLU A 110 -30.08 -8.83 0.53
CA GLU A 110 -30.58 -9.69 -0.52
C GLU A 110 -31.25 -8.81 -1.59
N PHE A 111 -30.80 -8.94 -2.84
CA PHE A 111 -31.34 -8.21 -3.97
C PHE A 111 -31.25 -9.02 -5.26
N ARG A 112 -32.07 -8.59 -6.24
CA ARG A 112 -32.16 -9.28 -7.53
C ARG A 112 -30.78 -9.30 -8.23
N PHE A 113 -30.40 -10.46 -8.76
CA PHE A 113 -29.13 -10.68 -9.45
C PHE A 113 -27.85 -10.55 -8.59
N LYS A 114 -27.93 -10.49 -7.26
CA LYS A 114 -26.77 -10.41 -6.34
C LYS A 114 -25.63 -11.34 -6.73
N LYS A 115 -25.94 -12.64 -6.97
CA LYS A 115 -24.93 -13.66 -7.32
C LYS A 115 -24.24 -13.35 -8.64
N HIS A 116 -25.00 -12.94 -9.64
CA HIS A 116 -24.47 -12.62 -10.97
C HIS A 116 -23.63 -11.34 -10.95
N LEU A 117 -24.09 -10.31 -10.26
CA LEU A 117 -23.35 -9.06 -10.12
C LEU A 117 -22.05 -9.28 -9.33
N PHE A 118 -22.08 -10.08 -8.26
CA PHE A 118 -20.86 -10.40 -7.54
C PHE A 118 -19.89 -11.23 -8.39
N ALA A 119 -20.41 -12.23 -9.16
CA ALA A 119 -19.60 -13.00 -10.10
C ALA A 119 -18.97 -12.11 -11.19
N LEU A 120 -19.70 -11.11 -11.70
CA LEU A 120 -19.17 -10.14 -12.65
C LEU A 120 -18.04 -9.31 -12.04
N VAL A 121 -18.23 -8.80 -10.81
CA VAL A 121 -17.15 -8.09 -10.07
C VAL A 121 -15.94 -8.99 -9.92
N MET A 122 -16.11 -10.25 -9.52
CA MET A 122 -14.99 -11.18 -9.39
C MET A 122 -14.31 -11.49 -10.73
N ALA A 123 -15.08 -11.58 -11.83
CA ALA A 123 -14.53 -11.82 -13.16
C ALA A 123 -13.58 -10.70 -13.60
N THR A 124 -13.78 -9.45 -13.16
CA THR A 124 -12.86 -8.36 -13.48
C THR A 124 -11.47 -8.56 -12.89
N MET A 125 -11.31 -9.33 -11.81
CA MET A 125 -9.99 -9.66 -11.22
C MET A 125 -9.16 -10.59 -12.09
N LEU A 126 -9.79 -11.32 -13.01
CA LEU A 126 -9.10 -12.21 -13.94
C LEU A 126 -8.49 -11.45 -15.12
N LEU A 127 -8.89 -10.19 -15.33
CA LEU A 127 -8.33 -9.36 -16.39
C LEU A 127 -6.93 -8.87 -15.99
N PRO A 128 -5.90 -9.14 -16.81
CA PRO A 128 -4.58 -8.57 -16.57
C PRO A 128 -4.65 -7.05 -16.59
N SER A 129 -4.08 -6.40 -15.58
CA SER A 129 -4.14 -4.94 -15.44
C SER A 129 -3.59 -4.17 -16.65
N PHE A 130 -2.63 -4.73 -17.36
CA PHE A 130 -2.08 -4.12 -18.57
C PHE A 130 -3.09 -4.02 -19.73
N MET A 131 -4.05 -4.94 -19.80
CA MET A 131 -5.08 -4.90 -20.86
C MET A 131 -6.06 -3.74 -20.69
N THR A 132 -6.20 -3.23 -19.49
CA THR A 132 -7.13 -2.13 -19.17
C THR A 132 -6.53 -0.73 -19.37
N ILE A 133 -5.24 -0.61 -19.66
CA ILE A 133 -4.55 0.68 -19.78
C ILE A 133 -5.14 1.52 -20.92
N ILE A 134 -5.24 0.96 -22.13
CA ILE A 134 -5.74 1.67 -23.30
C ILE A 134 -7.23 2.02 -23.15
N PRO A 135 -8.13 1.09 -22.80
CA PRO A 135 -9.53 1.43 -22.54
C PRO A 135 -9.70 2.49 -21.45
N ASN A 136 -8.94 2.41 -20.37
CA ASN A 136 -8.99 3.41 -19.31
C ASN A 136 -8.56 4.79 -19.81
N PHE A 137 -7.46 4.86 -20.57
CA PHE A 137 -7.03 6.12 -21.20
C PHE A 137 -8.14 6.71 -22.08
N MET A 138 -8.78 5.92 -22.93
CA MET A 138 -9.87 6.39 -23.81
C MET A 138 -11.05 6.95 -23.01
N VAL A 139 -11.41 6.33 -21.89
CA VAL A 139 -12.45 6.82 -20.99
C VAL A 139 -12.03 8.14 -20.33
N MET A 140 -10.78 8.23 -19.85
CA MET A 140 -10.27 9.47 -19.23
C MET A 140 -10.21 10.61 -20.24
N ASP A 141 -9.83 10.34 -21.48
CA ASP A 141 -9.79 11.33 -22.56
C ASP A 141 -11.20 11.81 -22.89
N ALA A 142 -12.15 10.90 -23.09
CA ALA A 142 -13.55 11.23 -23.37
C ALA A 142 -14.21 12.04 -22.25
N LEU A 143 -13.80 11.87 -20.99
CA LEU A 143 -14.25 12.63 -19.83
C LEU A 143 -13.52 13.98 -19.67
N GLY A 144 -12.50 14.26 -20.48
CA GLY A 144 -11.64 15.43 -20.33
C GLY A 144 -10.82 15.42 -19.03
N TRP A 145 -10.41 14.23 -18.57
CA TRP A 145 -9.65 14.05 -17.32
C TRP A 145 -8.15 13.85 -17.53
N ILE A 146 -7.69 13.88 -18.79
CA ILE A 146 -6.25 13.85 -19.09
C ILE A 146 -5.58 15.04 -18.42
N ASP A 147 -4.40 14.79 -17.84
CA ASP A 147 -3.61 15.76 -17.08
C ASP A 147 -4.32 16.29 -15.81
N GLN A 148 -5.21 15.50 -15.23
CA GLN A 148 -5.91 15.83 -13.99
C GLN A 148 -5.78 14.71 -12.96
N PRO A 149 -5.52 15.03 -11.67
CA PRO A 149 -5.31 14.02 -10.62
C PRO A 149 -6.48 13.05 -10.47
N ARG A 150 -7.72 13.48 -10.74
CA ARG A 150 -8.91 12.63 -10.66
C ARG A 150 -8.86 11.41 -11.59
N ALA A 151 -8.13 11.49 -12.70
CA ALA A 151 -7.89 10.35 -13.57
C ALA A 151 -7.12 9.21 -12.89
N LEU A 152 -6.39 9.50 -11.81
CA LEU A 152 -5.58 8.51 -11.08
C LEU A 152 -6.33 7.83 -9.94
N TYR A 153 -7.26 8.53 -9.27
CA TYR A 153 -7.88 7.99 -8.06
C TYR A 153 -9.36 7.58 -8.24
N VAL A 154 -10.09 8.15 -9.21
CA VAL A 154 -11.51 7.81 -9.40
C VAL A 154 -11.71 6.42 -10.01
N PRO A 155 -10.99 6.02 -11.09
CA PRO A 155 -11.24 4.73 -11.74
C PRO A 155 -11.04 3.52 -10.82
N GLY A 156 -10.10 3.61 -9.87
CA GLY A 156 -9.77 2.55 -8.92
C GLY A 156 -10.62 2.53 -7.65
N ALA A 157 -11.53 3.50 -7.45
CA ALA A 157 -12.22 3.71 -6.18
C ALA A 157 -13.09 2.52 -5.72
N ALA A 158 -13.62 1.72 -6.62
CA ALA A 158 -14.46 0.55 -6.34
C ALA A 158 -13.82 -0.75 -6.88
N GLY A 159 -12.55 -0.98 -6.56
CA GLY A 159 -11.81 -2.13 -7.03
C GLY A 159 -12.37 -3.46 -6.55
N ALA A 160 -12.42 -4.48 -7.43
CA ALA A 160 -13.03 -5.78 -7.15
C ALA A 160 -12.38 -6.49 -5.95
N PHE A 161 -11.04 -6.43 -5.82
CA PHE A 161 -10.33 -6.98 -4.67
C PHE A 161 -10.79 -6.34 -3.35
N GLY A 162 -10.93 -5.01 -3.33
CA GLY A 162 -11.39 -4.29 -2.14
C GLY A 162 -12.82 -4.67 -1.76
N ILE A 163 -13.73 -4.76 -2.73
CA ILE A 163 -15.11 -5.21 -2.51
C ILE A 163 -15.14 -6.64 -1.96
N PHE A 164 -14.35 -7.54 -2.55
CA PHE A 164 -14.24 -8.92 -2.09
C PHE A 164 -13.71 -8.99 -0.65
N LEU A 165 -12.60 -8.33 -0.36
CA LEU A 165 -12.00 -8.31 0.97
C LEU A 165 -12.99 -7.78 2.02
N MET A 166 -13.66 -6.67 1.74
CA MET A 166 -14.64 -6.10 2.64
C MET A 166 -15.85 -7.02 2.84
N ARG A 167 -16.36 -7.64 1.76
CA ARG A 167 -17.45 -8.60 1.88
C ARG A 167 -17.08 -9.78 2.79
N GLN A 168 -15.90 -10.38 2.62
CA GLN A 168 -15.45 -11.48 3.47
C GLN A 168 -15.29 -11.03 4.93
N SER A 169 -14.77 -9.83 5.14
CA SER A 169 -14.61 -9.26 6.47
C SER A 169 -15.97 -9.01 7.16
N VAL A 170 -16.96 -8.52 6.43
CA VAL A 170 -18.34 -8.36 6.95
C VAL A 170 -18.92 -9.71 7.35
N ILE A 171 -18.83 -10.72 6.49
CA ILE A 171 -19.36 -12.07 6.78
C ILE A 171 -18.69 -12.68 8.03
N ALA A 172 -17.38 -12.42 8.21
CA ALA A 172 -16.64 -12.98 9.33
C ALA A 172 -16.85 -12.23 10.65
N ALA A 173 -17.06 -10.92 10.61
CA ALA A 173 -17.05 -10.07 11.80
C ALA A 173 -18.46 -9.62 12.27
N ILE A 174 -19.49 -9.72 11.43
CA ILE A 174 -20.80 -9.15 11.70
C ILE A 174 -21.88 -10.24 11.67
N PRO A 175 -22.37 -10.70 12.83
CA PRO A 175 -23.52 -11.59 12.91
C PRO A 175 -24.77 -10.92 12.31
N ARG A 176 -25.59 -11.68 11.58
CA ARG A 176 -26.83 -11.15 10.99
C ARG A 176 -27.80 -10.67 12.05
N GLU A 177 -27.83 -11.37 13.17
CA GLU A 177 -28.70 -11.08 14.34
C GLU A 177 -28.45 -9.66 14.88
N LEU A 178 -27.19 -9.18 14.83
CA LEU A 178 -26.85 -7.83 15.26
C LEU A 178 -27.47 -6.76 14.34
N VAL A 179 -27.49 -7.01 13.04
CA VAL A 179 -28.10 -6.11 12.06
C VAL A 179 -29.61 -6.12 12.17
N GLU A 180 -30.21 -7.31 12.38
CA GLU A 180 -31.68 -7.47 12.58
C GLU A 180 -32.14 -6.79 13.86
N ALA A 181 -31.42 -6.95 14.98
CA ALA A 181 -31.71 -6.27 16.23
C ALA A 181 -31.70 -4.74 16.04
N ALA A 182 -30.68 -4.19 15.37
CA ALA A 182 -30.61 -2.76 15.10
C ALA A 182 -31.78 -2.24 14.24
N ARG A 183 -32.29 -3.07 13.30
CA ARG A 183 -33.49 -2.73 12.53
C ARG A 183 -34.72 -2.73 13.39
N MET A 184 -34.86 -3.69 14.31
CA MET A 184 -35.96 -3.72 15.27
C MET A 184 -35.96 -2.51 16.22
N ASP A 185 -34.74 -2.00 16.56
CA ASP A 185 -34.56 -0.77 17.33
C ASP A 185 -34.83 0.51 16.50
N GLY A 186 -35.26 0.39 15.23
CA GLY A 186 -35.62 1.51 14.37
C GLY A 186 -34.39 2.18 13.67
N CYS A 187 -33.23 1.58 13.70
CA CYS A 187 -32.05 2.11 12.98
C CYS A 187 -32.25 1.99 11.48
N GLY A 188 -32.11 3.11 10.77
CA GLY A 188 -32.02 3.09 9.30
C GLY A 188 -30.72 2.47 8.79
N GLU A 189 -30.73 1.93 7.57
CA GLU A 189 -29.60 1.19 6.97
C GLU A 189 -28.28 1.99 6.93
N PHE A 190 -28.36 3.30 6.71
CA PHE A 190 -27.20 4.19 6.73
C PHE A 190 -26.61 4.32 8.16
N ALA A 191 -27.47 4.38 9.18
CA ALA A 191 -27.04 4.39 10.57
C ALA A 191 -26.39 3.05 10.98
N ILE A 192 -26.94 1.93 10.54
CA ILE A 192 -26.35 0.59 10.72
C ILE A 192 -24.96 0.53 10.10
N TYR A 193 -24.81 0.99 8.85
CA TYR A 193 -23.51 1.01 8.18
C TYR A 193 -22.47 1.82 8.96
N TRP A 194 -22.77 3.08 9.32
CA TRP A 194 -21.80 3.97 9.95
C TRP A 194 -21.52 3.65 11.42
N ARG A 195 -22.55 3.19 12.18
CA ARG A 195 -22.44 2.98 13.63
C ARG A 195 -22.10 1.55 14.03
N ILE A 196 -22.39 0.57 13.19
CA ILE A 196 -22.18 -0.85 13.49
C ILE A 196 -21.17 -1.45 12.54
N VAL A 197 -21.44 -1.43 11.22
CA VAL A 197 -20.63 -2.13 10.23
C VAL A 197 -19.22 -1.55 10.14
N LEU A 198 -19.10 -0.26 9.89
CA LEU A 198 -17.82 0.39 9.68
C LEU A 198 -16.88 0.32 10.90
N PRO A 199 -17.32 0.53 12.16
CA PRO A 199 -16.48 0.35 13.33
C PRO A 199 -15.96 -1.08 13.53
N LEU A 200 -16.77 -2.09 13.25
CA LEU A 200 -16.37 -3.51 13.36
C LEU A 200 -15.39 -3.92 12.26
N LEU A 201 -15.39 -3.22 11.14
CA LEU A 201 -14.46 -3.46 10.03
C LEU A 201 -13.11 -2.74 10.15
N LYS A 202 -12.84 -2.00 11.22
CA LYS A 202 -11.58 -1.22 11.39
C LYS A 202 -10.30 -2.00 11.05
N PRO A 203 -10.11 -3.27 11.47
CA PRO A 203 -8.90 -4.01 11.11
C PRO A 203 -8.78 -4.27 9.60
N ALA A 204 -9.88 -4.65 8.96
CA ALA A 204 -9.91 -4.89 7.51
C ALA A 204 -9.76 -3.60 6.69
N LEU A 205 -10.36 -2.50 7.17
CA LEU A 205 -10.17 -1.17 6.59
C LEU A 205 -8.72 -0.73 6.69
N GLY A 206 -8.05 -0.97 7.82
CA GLY A 206 -6.62 -0.69 7.98
C GLY A 206 -5.77 -1.46 6.96
N THR A 207 -6.04 -2.73 6.75
CA THR A 207 -5.33 -3.56 5.77
C THR A 207 -5.58 -3.08 4.34
N LEU A 208 -6.84 -2.85 3.96
CA LEU A 208 -7.17 -2.35 2.62
C LEU A 208 -6.60 -0.96 2.39
N GLY A 209 -6.70 -0.06 3.38
CA GLY A 209 -6.19 1.30 3.29
C GLY A 209 -4.70 1.34 3.09
N LEU A 210 -3.94 0.55 3.86
CA LEU A 210 -2.50 0.45 3.71
C LEU A 210 -2.11 -0.08 2.32
N ALA A 211 -2.75 -1.18 1.88
CA ALA A 211 -2.48 -1.76 0.57
C ALA A 211 -2.77 -0.76 -0.57
N THR A 212 -3.90 -0.04 -0.49
CA THR A 212 -4.28 0.96 -1.49
C THR A 212 -3.33 2.15 -1.49
N PHE A 213 -2.94 2.65 -0.31
CA PHE A 213 -2.00 3.76 -0.22
C PHE A 213 -0.66 3.40 -0.85
N ILE A 214 -0.08 2.24 -0.49
CA ILE A 214 1.19 1.77 -1.05
C ILE A 214 1.09 1.59 -2.57
N ALA A 215 0.01 0.98 -3.06
CA ALA A 215 -0.20 0.78 -4.50
C ALA A 215 -0.32 2.11 -5.25
N SER A 216 -1.06 3.07 -4.70
CA SER A 216 -1.23 4.40 -5.31
C SER A 216 0.05 5.24 -5.24
N TRP A 217 0.75 5.21 -4.10
CA TRP A 217 2.02 5.92 -3.89
C TRP A 217 3.10 5.49 -4.87
N ASN A 218 3.21 4.17 -5.12
CA ASN A 218 4.19 3.60 -6.04
C ASN A 218 3.71 3.53 -7.49
N ASN A 219 2.50 4.03 -7.80
CA ASN A 219 1.95 3.94 -9.14
C ASN A 219 2.73 4.84 -10.11
N PHE A 220 3.34 4.19 -11.10
CA PHE A 220 4.09 4.85 -12.16
C PHE A 220 3.35 4.82 -13.49
N ILE A 221 2.76 3.68 -13.84
CA ILE A 221 2.16 3.46 -15.17
C ILE A 221 0.93 4.34 -15.38
N GLY A 222 0.04 4.44 -14.37
CA GLY A 222 -1.14 5.30 -14.46
C GLY A 222 -0.76 6.77 -14.78
N PRO A 223 0.08 7.41 -13.94
CA PRO A 223 0.58 8.75 -14.21
C PRO A 223 1.29 8.89 -15.57
N LEU A 224 2.11 7.92 -15.96
CA LEU A 224 2.83 7.93 -17.25
C LEU A 224 1.88 8.03 -18.45
N VAL A 225 0.71 7.40 -18.35
CA VAL A 225 -0.28 7.34 -19.43
C VAL A 225 -1.16 8.59 -19.48
N VAL A 226 -1.57 9.12 -18.32
CA VAL A 226 -2.59 10.19 -18.27
C VAL A 226 -2.06 11.57 -17.93
N MET A 227 -0.86 11.71 -17.33
CA MET A 227 -0.26 13.00 -17.00
C MET A 227 0.63 13.50 -18.14
N ARG A 228 0.57 14.80 -18.42
CA ARG A 228 1.31 15.45 -19.51
C ARG A 228 2.22 16.57 -19.00
N SER A 229 1.74 17.34 -18.03
CA SER A 229 2.46 18.48 -17.49
C SER A 229 3.38 18.07 -16.35
N PRO A 230 4.68 18.43 -16.37
CA PRO A 230 5.62 18.12 -15.28
C PRO A 230 5.13 18.61 -13.91
N ASP A 231 4.39 19.70 -13.88
CA ASP A 231 3.77 20.28 -12.67
C ASP A 231 2.69 19.39 -12.05
N MET A 232 2.12 18.45 -12.81
CA MET A 232 1.05 17.56 -12.38
C MET A 232 1.55 16.12 -12.17
N TYR A 233 2.84 15.87 -12.38
CA TYR A 233 3.40 14.54 -12.20
C TYR A 233 3.32 14.10 -10.74
N THR A 234 3.06 12.82 -10.53
CA THR A 234 3.33 12.17 -9.25
C THR A 234 4.83 11.95 -9.08
N LEU A 235 5.28 11.78 -7.86
CA LEU A 235 6.69 11.70 -7.52
C LEU A 235 7.45 10.58 -8.28
N PRO A 236 6.92 9.33 -8.42
CA PRO A 236 7.60 8.31 -9.21
C PRO A 236 7.80 8.71 -10.68
N LEU A 237 6.82 9.38 -11.27
CA LEU A 237 6.92 9.86 -12.65
C LEU A 237 7.90 11.02 -12.78
N ALA A 238 7.86 11.97 -11.84
CA ALA A 238 8.78 13.11 -11.80
C ALA A 238 10.24 12.66 -11.61
N LEU A 239 10.50 11.71 -10.71
CA LEU A 239 11.84 11.15 -10.52
C LEU A 239 12.35 10.42 -11.78
N ARG A 240 11.45 9.75 -12.52
CA ARG A 240 11.81 9.12 -13.80
C ARG A 240 12.27 10.14 -14.82
N SER A 241 11.76 11.37 -14.81
CA SER A 241 12.18 12.43 -15.76
C SER A 241 13.61 12.92 -15.54
N LEU A 242 14.22 12.66 -14.37
CA LEU A 242 15.65 12.92 -14.10
C LEU A 242 16.58 11.94 -14.83
N GLN A 243 16.05 10.83 -15.32
CA GLN A 243 16.84 9.83 -16.04
C GLN A 243 16.91 10.19 -17.53
N SER A 244 18.10 10.52 -17.99
CA SER A 244 18.39 10.77 -19.40
C SER A 244 19.41 9.74 -19.90
N PRO A 245 19.34 9.30 -21.16
CA PRO A 245 20.34 8.40 -21.71
C PRO A 245 21.77 8.95 -21.68
N VAL A 246 21.92 10.28 -21.71
CA VAL A 246 23.22 10.95 -21.83
C VAL A 246 23.66 11.53 -20.49
N ASP A 247 22.74 12.07 -19.70
CA ASP A 247 23.09 12.83 -18.49
C ASP A 247 22.04 12.60 -17.38
N THR A 248 22.15 11.48 -16.69
CA THR A 248 21.33 11.18 -15.52
C THR A 248 21.97 11.74 -14.26
N GLU A 249 21.23 12.56 -13.54
CA GLU A 249 21.63 13.13 -12.25
C GLU A 249 21.39 12.08 -11.13
N TRP A 250 22.28 11.11 -11.04
CA TRP A 250 22.11 9.95 -10.13
C TRP A 250 22.05 10.35 -8.67
N GLY A 251 22.86 11.31 -8.21
CA GLY A 251 22.83 11.79 -6.84
C GLY A 251 21.48 12.42 -6.47
N ALA A 252 20.96 13.30 -7.35
CA ALA A 252 19.65 13.91 -7.20
C ALA A 252 18.51 12.87 -7.23
N LEU A 253 18.60 11.88 -8.13
CA LEU A 253 17.65 10.78 -8.22
C LEU A 253 17.64 9.95 -6.93
N MET A 254 18.80 9.60 -6.38
CA MET A 254 18.91 8.86 -5.12
C MET A 254 18.37 9.69 -3.95
N ALA A 255 18.70 10.99 -3.88
CA ALA A 255 18.19 11.89 -2.85
C ALA A 255 16.65 12.02 -2.91
N GLY A 256 16.08 12.21 -4.10
CA GLY A 256 14.63 12.25 -4.29
C GLY A 256 13.94 10.93 -3.94
N THR A 257 14.55 9.80 -4.31
CA THR A 257 14.04 8.45 -3.97
C THR A 257 14.12 8.17 -2.48
N ALA A 258 15.20 8.60 -1.79
CA ALA A 258 15.32 8.48 -0.35
C ALA A 258 14.21 9.24 0.38
N ILE A 259 13.91 10.47 -0.04
CA ILE A 259 12.79 11.24 0.51
C ILE A 259 11.45 10.57 0.18
N ALA A 260 11.27 10.06 -1.05
CA ALA A 260 10.06 9.34 -1.46
C ALA A 260 9.80 8.08 -0.62
N THR A 261 10.82 7.48 -0.03
CA THR A 261 10.70 6.29 0.82
C THR A 261 10.20 6.63 2.23
N LEU A 262 10.47 7.86 2.73
CA LEU A 262 10.13 8.23 4.12
C LEU A 262 8.63 8.12 4.46
N PRO A 263 7.67 8.59 3.62
CA PRO A 263 6.25 8.42 3.94
C PRO A 263 5.83 6.96 4.08
N LEU A 264 6.42 6.05 3.28
CA LEU A 264 6.14 4.62 3.38
C LEU A 264 6.70 4.03 4.68
N LEU A 265 7.91 4.42 5.09
CA LEU A 265 8.51 4.00 6.36
C LEU A 265 7.68 4.48 7.55
N VAL A 266 7.24 5.73 7.53
CA VAL A 266 6.35 6.29 8.57
C VAL A 266 5.02 5.53 8.61
N LEU A 267 4.39 5.33 7.45
CA LEU A 267 3.14 4.60 7.35
C LEU A 267 3.29 3.16 7.88
N PHE A 268 4.37 2.48 7.51
CA PHE A 268 4.65 1.13 7.97
C PHE A 268 4.87 1.08 9.49
N ALA A 269 5.62 2.02 10.05
CA ALA A 269 5.85 2.12 11.50
C ALA A 269 4.53 2.31 12.27
N LEU A 270 3.62 3.14 11.74
CA LEU A 270 2.30 3.39 12.35
C LEU A 270 1.34 2.21 12.18
N ALA A 271 1.38 1.53 11.02
CA ALA A 271 0.44 0.48 10.66
C ALA A 271 0.93 -0.94 11.05
N SER A 272 2.18 -1.12 11.44
CA SER A 272 2.80 -2.42 11.71
C SER A 272 1.99 -3.29 12.70
N ARG A 273 1.45 -2.69 13.76
CA ARG A 273 0.62 -3.40 14.76
C ARG A 273 -0.69 -3.93 14.16
N GLN A 274 -1.31 -3.18 13.25
CA GLN A 274 -2.57 -3.57 12.59
C GLN A 274 -2.32 -4.68 11.57
N LEU A 275 -1.19 -4.65 10.87
CA LEU A 275 -0.77 -5.71 9.94
C LEU A 275 -0.55 -7.04 10.65
N ILE A 276 0.17 -7.02 11.78
CA ILE A 276 0.43 -8.23 12.56
C ILE A 276 -0.89 -8.80 13.11
N ALA A 277 -1.78 -7.97 13.63
CA ALA A 277 -3.09 -8.40 14.12
C ALA A 277 -3.96 -8.99 13.01
N GLY A 278 -3.93 -8.42 11.79
CA GLY A 278 -4.68 -8.94 10.64
C GLY A 278 -4.17 -10.27 10.12
N LEU A 279 -2.85 -10.47 10.11
CA LEU A 279 -2.21 -11.72 9.67
C LEU A 279 -2.42 -12.85 10.68
N THR A 280 -2.38 -12.57 11.98
CA THR A 280 -2.58 -13.57 13.04
C THR A 280 -4.03 -13.98 13.20
N ALA A 281 -5.00 -13.10 12.93
CA ALA A 281 -6.43 -13.44 12.95
C ALA A 281 -6.82 -14.48 11.89
N GLY A 282 -6.07 -14.59 10.78
CA GLY A 282 -6.25 -15.61 9.74
C GLY A 282 -5.52 -16.94 9.99
N ALA A 283 -4.55 -16.96 10.91
CA ALA A 283 -3.68 -18.13 11.17
C ALA A 283 -4.16 -19.00 12.34
N VAL A 284 -5.08 -18.50 13.17
CA VAL A 284 -5.67 -19.26 14.29
C VAL A 284 -7.08 -19.71 13.85
N LYS A 285 -7.14 -20.86 13.20
CA LYS A 285 -8.33 -21.70 13.05
C LYS A 285 -8.02 -23.10 13.54
#